data_143d01da7d5664c969e4f1d7845ddbf8
#
_entry.id   143d01da7d5664c969e4f1d7845ddbf8
#
_cell.length_a   1.000
_cell.length_b   1.000
_cell.length_c   1.000
_cell.angle_alpha   90.00
_cell.angle_beta   90.00
_cell.angle_gamma   90.00
#
_symmetry.space_group_name_H-M   'P 1'
#
loop_
_entity.id
_entity.type
_entity.pdbx_description
1 polymer ?
#
loop_
_entity_poly.entity_id
_entity_poly.type
_entity_poly.pdbx_seq_one_letter_code
_entity_poly.pdbx_strand_id
1 'polypeptide(L)'
;MTLRRRGLSKEGFARALEDAQAMAVELDMPGLKGAFTATARLAYQHGLTLYDAAYLELALRRRLPLASLDKQLCAAATAEGVPLLP
;
A
#
# COMPACT_ATOMS: atom_id res chain seq x y z
N MET A 1 -0.02 13.80 8.03
CA MET A 1 0.86 14.62 7.21
C MET A 1 0.29 14.84 5.84
N THR A 2 0.16 16.09 5.51
CA THR A 2 -0.48 16.49 4.28
C THR A 2 0.32 16.10 3.04
N LEU A 3 1.64 16.22 3.12
CA LEU A 3 2.50 15.89 1.99
C LEU A 3 2.36 14.44 1.59
N ARG A 4 2.27 13.58 2.57
CA ARG A 4 2.11 12.17 2.31
C ARG A 4 0.83 11.90 1.54
N ARG A 5 -0.20 12.65 1.88
CA ARG A 5 -1.50 12.45 1.25
C ARG A 5 -1.52 12.84 -0.21
N ARG A 6 -0.76 13.84 -0.56
CA ARG A 6 -0.70 14.24 -1.97
C ARG A 6 -0.03 13.18 -2.80
N GLY A 7 0.81 12.39 -2.14
CA GLY A 7 1.41 11.26 -2.78
C GLY A 7 2.36 11.64 -3.88
N LEU A 8 2.66 10.68 -4.68
CA LEU A 8 3.55 10.84 -5.83
C LEU A 8 2.71 11.03 -7.07
N SER A 9 3.27 11.69 -8.07
CA SER A 9 2.68 11.71 -9.38
C SER A 9 2.70 10.27 -9.91
N LYS A 10 1.96 10.05 -10.99
CA LYS A 10 1.94 8.72 -11.59
C LYS A 10 3.35 8.26 -11.95
N GLU A 11 4.13 9.16 -12.51
CA GLU A 11 5.50 8.84 -12.91
C GLU A 11 6.39 8.59 -11.68
N GLY A 12 6.23 9.42 -10.65
CA GLY A 12 7.00 9.24 -9.44
C GLY A 12 6.66 7.94 -8.73
N PHE A 13 5.37 7.58 -8.75
CA PHE A 13 4.93 6.34 -8.15
C PHE A 13 5.53 5.14 -8.91
N ALA A 14 5.48 5.18 -10.24
CA ALA A 14 6.01 4.09 -11.04
C ALA A 14 7.50 3.90 -10.80
N ARG A 15 8.24 5.02 -10.70
CA ARG A 15 9.67 4.96 -10.47
C ARG A 15 9.99 4.38 -9.09
N ALA A 16 9.24 4.82 -8.07
CA ALA A 16 9.44 4.31 -6.72
C ALA A 16 9.16 2.81 -6.67
N LEU A 17 8.15 2.38 -7.41
CA LEU A 17 7.81 0.96 -7.47
C LEU A 17 8.91 0.16 -8.15
N GLU A 18 9.45 0.66 -9.26
CA GLU A 18 10.53 -0.01 -9.94
C GLU A 18 11.75 -0.16 -9.06
N ASP A 19 12.09 0.92 -8.34
CA ASP A 19 13.24 0.88 -7.44
C ASP A 19 13.03 -0.15 -6.33
N ALA A 20 11.82 -0.19 -5.78
CA ALA A 20 11.53 -1.12 -4.69
C ALA A 20 11.57 -2.56 -5.19
N GLN A 21 11.05 -2.80 -6.39
CA GLN A 21 11.06 -4.14 -6.96
C GLN A 21 12.47 -4.60 -7.28
N ALA A 22 13.30 -3.70 -7.80
CA ALA A 22 14.69 -4.02 -8.10
C ALA A 22 15.43 -4.40 -6.80
N MET A 23 15.18 -3.65 -5.74
CA MET A 23 15.79 -3.95 -4.45
C MET A 23 15.36 -5.31 -3.93
N ALA A 24 14.07 -5.63 -4.06
CA ALA A 24 13.55 -6.91 -3.60
C ALA A 24 14.20 -8.07 -4.34
N VAL A 25 14.37 -7.92 -5.67
CA VAL A 25 15.00 -8.95 -6.47
C VAL A 25 16.46 -9.13 -6.05
N GLU A 26 17.14 -8.01 -5.82
CA GLU A 26 18.54 -8.03 -5.43
C GLU A 26 18.74 -8.73 -4.09
N LEU A 27 17.79 -8.57 -3.18
CA LEU A 27 17.83 -9.23 -1.87
C LEU A 27 17.39 -10.68 -1.94
N ASP A 28 16.88 -11.11 -3.07
CA ASP A 28 16.42 -12.49 -3.27
C ASP A 28 15.36 -12.89 -2.25
N MET A 29 14.33 -12.06 -2.13
CA MET A 29 13.25 -12.30 -1.19
C MET A 29 11.92 -12.35 -1.97
N PRO A 30 11.55 -13.51 -2.48
CA PRO A 30 10.37 -13.64 -3.35
C PRO A 30 9.07 -13.20 -2.67
N GLY A 31 8.94 -13.44 -1.35
CA GLY A 31 7.76 -12.99 -0.63
C GLY A 31 7.65 -11.48 -0.62
N LEU A 32 8.79 -10.81 -0.54
CA LEU A 32 8.82 -9.36 -0.53
C LEU A 32 8.38 -8.80 -1.87
N LYS A 33 8.78 -9.44 -2.97
CA LYS A 33 8.37 -9.00 -4.29
C LYS A 33 6.85 -9.08 -4.45
N GLY A 34 6.26 -10.18 -3.99
CA GLY A 34 4.82 -10.33 -4.03
C GLY A 34 4.11 -9.26 -3.22
N ALA A 35 4.64 -8.97 -2.03
CA ALA A 35 4.06 -7.94 -1.18
C ALA A 35 4.13 -6.56 -1.85
N PHE A 36 5.24 -6.26 -2.53
CA PHE A 36 5.36 -5.00 -3.25
C PHE A 36 4.36 -4.90 -4.39
N THR A 37 4.13 -5.99 -5.11
CA THR A 37 3.18 -6.00 -6.21
C THR A 37 1.77 -5.72 -5.69
N ALA A 38 1.37 -6.38 -4.61
CA ALA A 38 0.06 -6.17 -4.04
C ALA A 38 -0.09 -4.76 -3.49
N THR A 39 0.94 -4.26 -2.83
CA THR A 39 0.94 -2.91 -2.28
C THR A 39 0.79 -1.88 -3.38
N ALA A 40 1.50 -2.05 -4.48
CA ALA A 40 1.43 -1.12 -5.61
C ALA A 40 0.04 -1.11 -6.21
N ARG A 41 -0.58 -2.27 -6.35
CA ARG A 41 -1.94 -2.35 -6.86
C ARG A 41 -2.91 -1.57 -5.99
N LEU A 42 -2.81 -1.77 -4.68
CA LEU A 42 -3.69 -1.09 -3.75
C LEU A 42 -3.46 0.42 -3.78
N ALA A 43 -2.20 0.83 -3.84
CA ALA A 43 -1.88 2.26 -3.87
C ALA A 43 -2.46 2.92 -5.11
N TYR A 44 -2.28 2.30 -6.25
CA TYR A 44 -2.77 2.86 -7.50
C TYR A 44 -4.30 2.85 -7.56
N GLN A 45 -4.88 1.73 -7.20
CA GLN A 45 -6.32 1.54 -7.31
C GLN A 45 -7.09 2.48 -6.39
N HIS A 46 -6.58 2.73 -5.20
CA HIS A 46 -7.29 3.52 -4.19
C HIS A 46 -6.70 4.90 -3.99
N GLY A 47 -5.69 5.27 -4.76
CA GLY A 47 -5.06 6.58 -4.63
C GLY A 47 -4.34 6.77 -3.32
N LEU A 48 -3.74 5.72 -2.79
CA LEU A 48 -3.03 5.76 -1.52
C LEU A 48 -1.54 5.99 -1.74
N THR A 49 -0.87 6.50 -0.71
CA THR A 49 0.59 6.48 -0.71
C THR A 49 1.04 5.02 -0.59
N LEU A 50 2.28 4.75 -0.98
CA LEU A 50 2.82 3.41 -0.81
C LEU A 50 2.82 2.99 0.65
N TYR A 51 3.03 3.94 1.55
CA TYR A 51 3.05 3.68 2.97
C TYR A 51 1.69 3.18 3.47
N ASP A 52 0.64 3.92 3.11
CA ASP A 52 -0.71 3.54 3.50
C ASP A 52 -1.13 2.24 2.84
N ALA A 53 -0.74 2.06 1.58
CA ALA A 53 -1.05 0.83 0.87
C ALA A 53 -0.34 -0.37 1.50
N ALA A 54 0.88 -0.17 1.99
CA ALA A 54 1.60 -1.25 2.66
C ALA A 54 0.89 -1.66 3.95
N TYR A 55 0.36 -0.68 4.68
CA TYR A 55 -0.40 -0.95 5.89
C TYR A 55 -1.65 -1.76 5.56
N LEU A 56 -2.36 -1.35 4.50
CA LEU A 56 -3.56 -2.06 4.07
C LEU A 56 -3.22 -3.48 3.60
N GLU A 57 -2.14 -3.61 2.85
CA GLU A 57 -1.72 -4.93 2.37
C GLU A 57 -1.42 -5.87 3.53
N LEU A 58 -0.76 -5.36 4.55
CA LEU A 58 -0.46 -6.15 5.73
C LEU A 58 -1.73 -6.61 6.42
N ALA A 59 -2.70 -5.72 6.57
CA ALA A 59 -3.97 -6.06 7.20
C ALA A 59 -4.69 -7.14 6.41
N LEU A 60 -4.69 -7.02 5.08
CA LEU A 60 -5.31 -8.03 4.23
C LEU A 60 -4.62 -9.38 4.36
N ARG A 61 -3.31 -9.39 4.29
CA ARG A 61 -2.53 -10.62 4.30
C ARG A 61 -2.65 -11.34 5.63
N ARG A 62 -2.67 -10.58 6.72
CA ARG A 62 -2.74 -11.15 8.06
C ARG A 62 -4.16 -11.26 8.58
N ARG A 63 -5.14 -10.81 7.83
CA ARG A 63 -6.55 -10.81 8.23
C ARG A 63 -6.75 -10.10 9.55
N LEU A 64 -6.14 -8.94 9.67
CA LEU A 64 -6.26 -8.11 10.86
C LEU A 64 -7.15 -6.92 10.56
N PRO A 65 -7.85 -6.40 11.59
CA PRO A 65 -8.59 -5.16 11.41
C PRO A 65 -7.64 -4.00 11.29
N LEU A 66 -8.11 -2.93 10.65
CA LEU A 66 -7.30 -1.76 10.40
C LEU A 66 -7.79 -0.61 11.26
N ALA A 67 -6.87 0.10 11.89
CA ALA A 67 -7.17 1.26 12.69
C ALA A 67 -6.58 2.49 12.03
N SER A 68 -7.43 3.45 11.66
CA SER A 68 -6.95 4.66 11.01
C SER A 68 -8.03 5.73 11.08
N LEU A 69 -7.59 6.98 11.14
CA LEU A 69 -8.49 8.12 11.05
C LEU A 69 -8.52 8.69 9.64
N ASP A 70 -7.70 8.17 8.74
CA ASP A 70 -7.63 8.64 7.37
C ASP A 70 -8.81 8.09 6.58
N LYS A 71 -9.68 8.98 6.13
CA LYS A 71 -10.90 8.58 5.43
C LYS A 71 -10.60 7.80 4.17
N GLN A 72 -9.57 8.19 3.43
CA GLN A 72 -9.23 7.52 2.18
C GLN A 72 -8.74 6.10 2.44
N LEU A 73 -7.93 5.92 3.45
CA LEU A 73 -7.45 4.59 3.81
C LEU A 73 -8.60 3.73 4.33
N CYS A 74 -9.48 4.31 5.14
CA CYS A 74 -10.64 3.58 5.66
C CYS A 74 -11.56 3.15 4.52
N ALA A 75 -11.77 4.03 3.55
CA ALA A 75 -12.61 3.69 2.40
C ALA A 75 -12.00 2.55 1.60
N ALA A 76 -10.69 2.60 1.40
CA ALA A 76 -9.98 1.55 0.69
C ALA A 76 -10.08 0.21 1.44
N ALA A 77 -9.91 0.26 2.76
CA ALA A 77 -10.01 -0.95 3.58
C ALA A 77 -11.39 -1.56 3.47
N THR A 78 -12.42 -0.73 3.54
CA THR A 78 -13.79 -1.21 3.42
C THR A 78 -14.02 -1.85 2.05
N ALA A 79 -13.52 -1.22 1.00
CA ALA A 79 -13.67 -1.75 -0.35
C ALA A 79 -12.96 -3.09 -0.51
N GLU A 80 -11.88 -3.30 0.21
CA GLU A 80 -11.13 -4.55 0.15
C GLU A 80 -11.62 -5.59 1.16
N GLY A 81 -12.64 -5.25 1.95
CA GLY A 81 -13.20 -6.21 2.90
C GLY A 81 -12.44 -6.29 4.22
N VAL A 82 -11.65 -5.28 4.53
CA VAL A 82 -10.90 -5.24 5.78
C VAL A 82 -11.76 -4.56 6.84
N PRO A 83 -12.03 -5.20 7.98
CA PRO A 83 -12.81 -4.55 9.03
C PRO A 83 -12.04 -3.41 9.66
N LEU A 84 -12.78 -2.39 10.07
CA LEU A 84 -12.20 -1.21 10.71
C LEU A 84 -12.44 -1.28 12.20
N LEU A 85 -11.45 -0.88 12.97
CA LEU A 85 -11.61 -0.72 14.40
C LEU A 85 -12.30 0.60 14.68
N PRO A 86 -13.22 0.63 15.65
CA PRO A 86 -13.92 1.85 16.01
C PRO A 86 -13.03 2.90 16.63
#